data_ef50497bd73f10fced567cdd096a3a68
#
_entry.id   ef50497bd73f10fced567cdd096a3a68
#
_cell.length_a   1.000
_cell.length_b   1.000
_cell.length_c   1.000
_cell.angle_alpha   90.00
_cell.angle_beta   90.00
_cell.angle_gamma   90.00
#
_symmetry.space_group_name_H-M   'P 1'
#
loop_
_entity.id
_entity.type
_entity.pdbx_description
1 polymer ?
#
loop_
_entity_poly.entity_id
_entity_poly.type
_entity_poly.pdbx_seq_one_letter_code
_entity_poly.pdbx_strand_id
1 'polypeptide(L)'
;MSYVLDSTATRHNLDAMAKFYLNYETTTYEEVAGKGVKQITFNQVNLESGSHYAAEDADITFRCYELLKEKLSQKPELEKVLSEIDLPMIKVLSEVEQNGALIDPEVLRIQSNNLGQRISGLEEKAFSEAGKEFNLASTKDLREIFFEEMNMPVMKKTPGGQPSTDESVLQDLARDYELPKILLEHRTLAKLKNTYTDSLPEQISPKTGRIHTSYLQAVTTTGRLSSADPNLQNIPIKTEEGRMIRNA
;
A
#
# COMPACT_ATOMS: atom_id res chain seq x y z
N MET A 1 4.14 14.64 -16.67
CA MET A 1 3.85 16.09 -16.86
C MET A 1 3.09 16.71 -15.69
N SER A 2 1.85 16.29 -15.40
CA SER A 2 1.05 16.87 -14.30
C SER A 2 1.77 16.83 -12.96
N TYR A 3 2.33 15.69 -12.59
CA TYR A 3 3.12 15.49 -11.37
C TYR A 3 4.38 16.39 -11.32
N VAL A 4 5.09 16.53 -12.44
CA VAL A 4 6.28 17.41 -12.52
C VAL A 4 5.92 18.88 -12.39
N LEU A 5 4.76 19.31 -12.91
CA LEU A 5 4.27 20.67 -12.76
C LEU A 5 3.91 21.02 -11.31
N ASP A 6 3.22 20.12 -10.64
CA ASP A 6 2.83 20.23 -9.23
C ASP A 6 2.40 18.84 -8.70
N SER A 7 3.24 18.22 -7.88
CA SER A 7 3.00 16.90 -7.31
C SER A 7 1.80 16.82 -6.36
N THR A 8 1.23 17.94 -5.97
CA THR A 8 0.12 18.05 -5.02
C THR A 8 -1.20 18.51 -5.64
N ALA A 9 -1.19 18.95 -6.91
CA ALA A 9 -2.35 19.56 -7.56
C ALA A 9 -3.55 18.61 -7.68
N THR A 10 -3.30 17.33 -7.98
CA THR A 10 -4.34 16.32 -8.19
C THR A 10 -3.77 14.92 -8.01
N ARG A 11 -4.61 13.87 -8.13
CA ARG A 11 -4.18 12.46 -8.05
C ARG A 11 -3.38 11.98 -9.26
N HIS A 12 -3.23 12.77 -10.30
CA HIS A 12 -2.51 12.46 -11.54
C HIS A 12 -3.03 11.24 -12.33
N ASN A 13 -4.23 10.73 -12.03
CA ASN A 13 -4.97 9.83 -12.90
C ASN A 13 -5.78 10.63 -13.93
N LEU A 14 -6.26 9.97 -14.99
CA LEU A 14 -6.92 10.65 -16.11
C LEU A 14 -8.14 11.44 -15.67
N ASP A 15 -9.05 10.86 -14.89
CA ASP A 15 -10.28 11.53 -14.44
C ASP A 15 -9.98 12.78 -13.63
N ALA A 16 -9.05 12.68 -12.67
CA ALA A 16 -8.68 13.81 -11.83
C ALA A 16 -7.96 14.92 -12.64
N MET A 17 -7.12 14.55 -13.61
CA MET A 17 -6.47 15.51 -14.51
C MET A 17 -7.48 16.18 -15.45
N ALA A 18 -8.41 15.42 -16.04
CA ALA A 18 -9.46 15.95 -16.90
C ALA A 18 -10.32 16.97 -16.16
N LYS A 19 -10.75 16.62 -14.95
CA LYS A 19 -11.52 17.55 -14.11
C LYS A 19 -10.73 18.80 -13.74
N PHE A 20 -9.48 18.64 -13.30
CA PHE A 20 -8.65 19.75 -12.81
C PHE A 20 -8.18 20.69 -13.94
N TYR A 21 -7.71 20.13 -15.05
CA TYR A 21 -7.09 20.93 -16.13
C TYR A 21 -8.05 21.32 -17.24
N LEU A 22 -9.03 20.47 -17.55
CA LEU A 22 -9.96 20.67 -18.67
C LEU A 22 -11.38 21.05 -18.20
N ASN A 23 -11.65 21.00 -16.89
CA ASN A 23 -13.00 21.10 -16.32
C ASN A 23 -14.00 20.13 -17.00
N TYR A 24 -13.53 18.92 -17.28
CA TYR A 24 -14.27 17.87 -17.97
C TYR A 24 -14.45 16.66 -17.05
N GLU A 25 -15.68 16.14 -16.96
CA GLU A 25 -15.99 14.92 -16.23
C GLU A 25 -16.01 13.75 -17.21
N THR A 26 -15.07 12.81 -17.03
CA THR A 26 -14.94 11.60 -17.83
C THR A 26 -15.97 10.55 -17.44
N THR A 27 -16.30 9.66 -18.35
CA THR A 27 -17.00 8.42 -18.04
C THR A 27 -16.10 7.53 -17.19
N THR A 28 -16.55 7.13 -16.01
CA THR A 28 -15.73 6.29 -15.12
C THR A 28 -15.80 4.81 -15.51
N TYR A 29 -14.76 4.04 -15.16
CA TYR A 29 -14.78 2.60 -15.36
C TYR A 29 -15.96 1.91 -14.65
N GLU A 30 -16.36 2.43 -13.46
CA GLU A 30 -17.50 1.92 -12.70
C GLU A 30 -18.84 2.12 -13.44
N GLU A 31 -18.96 3.15 -14.25
CA GLU A 31 -20.18 3.39 -15.05
C GLU A 31 -20.32 2.41 -16.21
N VAL A 32 -19.23 1.98 -16.81
CA VAL A 32 -19.26 1.02 -17.92
C VAL A 32 -19.18 -0.44 -17.48
N ALA A 33 -18.46 -0.74 -16.41
CA ALA A 33 -18.20 -2.11 -15.96
C ALA A 33 -18.93 -2.49 -14.64
N GLY A 34 -19.59 -1.53 -13.97
CA GLY A 34 -20.21 -1.77 -12.67
C GLY A 34 -19.24 -1.69 -11.50
N LYS A 35 -19.76 -1.90 -10.27
CA LYS A 35 -19.00 -1.71 -9.02
C LYS A 35 -19.12 -2.92 -8.08
N GLY A 36 -18.03 -3.18 -7.35
CA GLY A 36 -17.98 -4.22 -6.30
C GLY A 36 -18.28 -5.60 -6.84
N VAL A 37 -19.10 -6.39 -6.15
CA VAL A 37 -19.41 -7.80 -6.52
C VAL A 37 -20.09 -7.94 -7.91
N LYS A 38 -20.70 -6.87 -8.41
CA LYS A 38 -21.37 -6.85 -9.72
C LYS A 38 -20.47 -6.32 -10.84
N GLN A 39 -19.22 -5.97 -10.53
CA GLN A 39 -18.29 -5.48 -11.53
C GLN A 39 -17.91 -6.59 -12.50
N ILE A 40 -18.06 -6.30 -13.80
CA ILE A 40 -17.63 -7.18 -14.87
C ILE A 40 -16.25 -6.77 -15.39
N THR A 41 -15.57 -7.65 -16.09
CA THR A 41 -14.30 -7.34 -16.77
C THR A 41 -14.57 -6.55 -18.06
N PHE A 42 -13.61 -5.74 -18.52
CA PHE A 42 -13.80 -4.86 -19.67
C PHE A 42 -14.18 -5.61 -20.96
N ASN A 43 -13.67 -6.84 -21.14
CA ASN A 43 -14.05 -7.69 -22.27
C ASN A 43 -15.50 -8.19 -22.25
N GLN A 44 -16.22 -7.98 -21.16
CA GLN A 44 -17.65 -8.30 -21.02
C GLN A 44 -18.55 -7.05 -21.19
N VAL A 45 -17.96 -5.86 -21.26
CA VAL A 45 -18.68 -4.62 -21.56
C VAL A 45 -19.17 -4.66 -23.01
N ASN A 46 -20.39 -4.16 -23.27
CA ASN A 46 -20.89 -4.11 -24.62
C ASN A 46 -20.00 -3.20 -25.51
N LEU A 47 -19.93 -3.54 -26.81
CA LEU A 47 -19.01 -2.89 -27.73
C LEU A 47 -19.25 -1.38 -27.87
N GLU A 48 -20.49 -0.93 -27.85
CA GLU A 48 -20.84 0.49 -28.00
C GLU A 48 -20.32 1.31 -26.82
N SER A 49 -20.68 0.91 -25.58
CA SER A 49 -20.21 1.59 -24.37
C SER A 49 -18.69 1.49 -24.20
N GLY A 50 -18.11 0.32 -24.48
CA GLY A 50 -16.67 0.10 -24.41
C GLY A 50 -15.89 0.93 -25.44
N SER A 51 -16.41 1.08 -26.66
CA SER A 51 -15.80 1.91 -27.70
C SER A 51 -15.87 3.39 -27.36
N HIS A 52 -17.00 3.85 -26.82
CA HIS A 52 -17.16 5.25 -26.41
C HIS A 52 -16.17 5.58 -25.26
N TYR A 53 -16.13 4.74 -24.23
CA TYR A 53 -15.21 4.89 -23.10
C TYR A 53 -13.74 4.95 -23.56
N ALA A 54 -13.32 4.01 -24.42
CA ALA A 54 -11.94 3.97 -24.89
C ALA A 54 -11.58 5.16 -25.80
N ALA A 55 -12.53 5.63 -26.63
CA ALA A 55 -12.32 6.81 -27.47
C ALA A 55 -12.23 8.10 -26.63
N GLU A 56 -13.09 8.24 -25.61
CA GLU A 56 -13.02 9.35 -24.67
C GLU A 56 -11.68 9.39 -23.93
N ASP A 57 -11.23 8.25 -23.40
CA ASP A 57 -9.92 8.14 -22.73
C ASP A 57 -8.78 8.60 -23.63
N ALA A 58 -8.79 8.23 -24.90
CA ALA A 58 -7.77 8.63 -25.86
C ALA A 58 -7.82 10.16 -26.16
N ASP A 59 -9.01 10.72 -26.41
CA ASP A 59 -9.19 12.15 -26.67
C ASP A 59 -8.78 12.99 -25.46
N ILE A 60 -9.27 12.67 -24.29
CA ILE A 60 -8.96 13.39 -23.06
C ILE A 60 -7.48 13.30 -22.71
N THR A 61 -6.85 12.15 -22.91
CA THR A 61 -5.40 11.99 -22.72
C THR A 61 -4.63 12.95 -23.65
N PHE A 62 -5.02 13.04 -24.90
CA PHE A 62 -4.37 13.92 -25.87
C PHE A 62 -4.58 15.41 -25.52
N ARG A 63 -5.79 15.81 -25.16
CA ARG A 63 -6.09 17.18 -24.74
C ARG A 63 -5.34 17.57 -23.45
N CYS A 64 -5.26 16.66 -22.48
CA CYS A 64 -4.42 16.87 -21.29
C CYS A 64 -2.93 17.03 -21.66
N TYR A 65 -2.42 16.20 -22.59
CA TYR A 65 -1.04 16.29 -23.06
C TYR A 65 -0.74 17.65 -23.67
N GLU A 66 -1.58 18.14 -24.59
CA GLU A 66 -1.36 19.45 -25.25
C GLU A 66 -1.30 20.60 -24.23
N LEU A 67 -2.28 20.65 -23.31
CA LEU A 67 -2.33 21.69 -22.28
C LEU A 67 -1.14 21.60 -21.30
N LEU A 68 -0.80 20.41 -20.87
CA LEU A 68 0.31 20.20 -19.93
C LEU A 68 1.66 20.48 -20.58
N LYS A 69 1.82 20.19 -21.87
CA LYS A 69 3.01 20.53 -22.64
C LYS A 69 3.18 22.05 -22.75
N GLU A 70 2.11 22.79 -23.05
CA GLU A 70 2.14 24.25 -23.09
C GLU A 70 2.53 24.84 -21.72
N LYS A 71 1.91 24.35 -20.63
CA LYS A 71 2.25 24.80 -19.27
C LYS A 71 3.71 24.49 -18.89
N LEU A 72 4.22 23.34 -19.31
CA LEU A 72 5.58 22.92 -19.01
C LEU A 72 6.62 23.75 -19.78
N SER A 73 6.35 24.10 -21.05
CA SER A 73 7.24 24.93 -21.87
C SER A 73 7.48 26.31 -21.27
N GLN A 74 6.58 26.80 -20.41
CA GLN A 74 6.73 28.04 -19.65
C GLN A 74 7.64 27.89 -18.40
N LYS A 75 8.07 26.66 -18.08
CA LYS A 75 8.89 26.31 -16.91
C LYS A 75 10.08 25.43 -17.32
N PRO A 76 11.13 26.01 -17.92
CA PRO A 76 12.25 25.23 -18.50
C PRO A 76 12.93 24.27 -17.53
N GLU A 77 13.05 24.65 -16.24
CA GLU A 77 13.63 23.80 -15.22
C GLU A 77 12.82 22.51 -15.00
N LEU A 78 11.49 22.60 -15.02
CA LEU A 78 10.62 21.44 -14.88
C LEU A 78 10.56 20.59 -16.16
N GLU A 79 10.62 21.25 -17.33
CA GLU A 79 10.72 20.55 -18.61
C GLU A 79 12.01 19.71 -18.67
N LYS A 80 13.12 20.27 -18.14
CA LYS A 80 14.39 19.54 -18.02
C LYS A 80 14.27 18.32 -17.09
N VAL A 81 13.60 18.45 -15.94
CA VAL A 81 13.33 17.30 -15.05
C VAL A 81 12.56 16.22 -15.79
N LEU A 82 11.49 16.58 -16.51
CA LEU A 82 10.72 15.61 -17.28
C LEU A 82 11.58 14.92 -18.35
N SER A 83 12.33 15.68 -19.15
CA SER A 83 13.04 15.18 -20.33
C SER A 83 14.33 14.43 -19.99
N GLU A 84 15.06 14.86 -18.95
CA GLU A 84 16.38 14.31 -18.61
C GLU A 84 16.32 13.28 -17.46
N ILE A 85 15.27 13.27 -16.65
CA ILE A 85 15.13 12.38 -15.49
C ILE A 85 13.93 11.44 -15.65
N ASP A 86 12.70 11.98 -15.68
CA ASP A 86 11.49 11.14 -15.57
C ASP A 86 11.26 10.25 -16.81
N LEU A 87 11.40 10.81 -18.02
CA LEU A 87 11.22 10.02 -19.24
C LEU A 87 12.30 8.95 -19.43
N PRO A 88 13.60 9.25 -19.27
CA PRO A 88 14.64 8.20 -19.32
C PRO A 88 14.49 7.13 -18.22
N MET A 89 14.00 7.50 -17.05
CA MET A 89 13.75 6.57 -15.94
C MET A 89 12.75 5.47 -16.31
N ILE A 90 11.78 5.72 -17.20
CA ILE A 90 10.79 4.72 -17.65
C ILE A 90 11.50 3.47 -18.19
N LYS A 91 12.52 3.65 -19.02
CA LYS A 91 13.28 2.52 -19.58
C LYS A 91 14.00 1.74 -18.47
N VAL A 92 14.68 2.45 -17.57
CA VAL A 92 15.40 1.84 -16.44
C VAL A 92 14.47 1.04 -15.55
N LEU A 93 13.32 1.63 -15.17
CA LEU A 93 12.33 0.94 -14.33
C LEU A 93 11.74 -0.27 -15.05
N SER A 94 11.44 -0.17 -16.33
CA SER A 94 10.95 -1.31 -17.13
C SER A 94 11.95 -2.47 -17.13
N GLU A 95 13.24 -2.20 -17.27
CA GLU A 95 14.30 -3.22 -17.21
C GLU A 95 14.43 -3.83 -15.81
N VAL A 96 14.35 -3.02 -14.76
CA VAL A 96 14.38 -3.48 -13.36
C VAL A 96 13.18 -4.36 -13.03
N GLU A 97 11.97 -3.94 -13.44
CA GLU A 97 10.73 -4.70 -13.24
C GLU A 97 10.75 -6.04 -13.99
N GLN A 98 11.24 -6.05 -15.25
CA GLN A 98 11.38 -7.28 -16.04
C GLN A 98 12.41 -8.23 -15.46
N ASN A 99 13.53 -7.72 -14.95
CA ASN A 99 14.54 -8.54 -14.30
C ASN A 99 14.04 -9.13 -12.99
N GLY A 100 13.25 -8.39 -12.23
CA GLY A 100 12.72 -8.81 -10.94
C GLY A 100 13.80 -9.06 -9.88
N ALA A 101 13.35 -9.40 -8.67
CA ALA A 101 14.19 -9.75 -7.53
C ALA A 101 14.18 -11.27 -7.28
N LEU A 102 15.35 -11.85 -7.07
CA LEU A 102 15.45 -13.24 -6.62
C LEU A 102 15.23 -13.25 -5.10
N ILE A 103 14.44 -14.21 -4.64
CA ILE A 103 14.26 -14.48 -3.21
C ILE A 103 14.50 -15.96 -2.93
N ASP A 104 14.90 -16.29 -1.70
CA ASP A 104 15.01 -17.67 -1.22
C ASP A 104 13.73 -18.05 -0.43
N PRO A 105 12.81 -18.84 -1.03
CA PRO A 105 11.57 -19.20 -0.37
C PRO A 105 11.78 -20.11 0.84
N GLU A 106 12.87 -20.90 0.87
CA GLU A 106 13.16 -21.76 2.01
C GLU A 106 13.63 -20.97 3.23
N VAL A 107 14.47 -19.96 3.02
CA VAL A 107 14.88 -19.03 4.08
C VAL A 107 13.66 -18.29 4.64
N LEU A 108 12.76 -17.80 3.78
CA LEU A 108 11.52 -17.15 4.22
C LEU A 108 10.60 -18.12 4.98
N ARG A 109 10.51 -19.38 4.56
CA ARG A 109 9.72 -20.41 5.26
C ARG A 109 10.24 -20.69 6.68
N ILE A 110 11.57 -20.78 6.83
CA ILE A 110 12.19 -20.94 8.15
C ILE A 110 11.89 -19.73 9.03
N GLN A 111 12.02 -18.54 8.50
CA GLN A 111 11.70 -17.31 9.22
C GLN A 111 10.22 -17.23 9.60
N SER A 112 9.31 -17.61 8.69
CA SER A 112 7.88 -17.69 8.96
C SER A 112 7.55 -18.60 10.13
N ASN A 113 8.17 -19.78 10.19
CA ASN A 113 7.99 -20.71 11.31
C ASN A 113 8.48 -20.11 12.64
N ASN A 114 9.65 -19.47 12.64
CA ASN A 114 10.20 -18.82 13.84
C ASN A 114 9.30 -17.67 14.32
N LEU A 115 8.82 -16.83 13.40
CA LEU A 115 7.86 -15.77 13.71
C LEU A 115 6.55 -16.35 14.27
N GLY A 116 6.05 -17.46 13.68
CA GLY A 116 4.84 -18.15 14.16
C GLY A 116 4.97 -18.64 15.59
N GLN A 117 6.08 -19.26 15.95
CA GLN A 117 6.34 -19.71 17.32
C GLN A 117 6.37 -18.53 18.32
N ARG A 118 7.02 -17.43 17.96
CA ARG A 118 7.04 -16.23 18.80
C ARG A 118 5.66 -15.59 18.94
N ILE A 119 4.88 -15.53 17.87
CA ILE A 119 3.50 -15.02 17.86
C ILE A 119 2.64 -15.87 18.82
N SER A 120 2.68 -17.20 18.73
CA SER A 120 1.94 -18.07 19.64
C SER A 120 2.34 -17.89 21.10
N GLY A 121 3.63 -17.70 21.39
CA GLY A 121 4.08 -17.39 22.75
C GLY A 121 3.61 -16.00 23.26
N LEU A 122 3.41 -15.03 22.38
CA LEU A 122 2.83 -13.73 22.73
C LEU A 122 1.32 -13.82 22.94
N GLU A 123 0.61 -14.66 22.18
CA GLU A 123 -0.81 -14.94 22.35
C GLU A 123 -1.07 -15.58 23.73
N GLU A 124 -0.29 -16.59 24.12
CA GLU A 124 -0.38 -17.21 25.44
C GLU A 124 -0.16 -16.20 26.59
N LYS A 125 0.83 -15.31 26.45
CA LYS A 125 1.06 -14.23 27.41
C LYS A 125 -0.10 -13.24 27.46
N ALA A 126 -0.63 -12.85 26.30
CA ALA A 126 -1.77 -11.95 26.24
C ALA A 126 -3.02 -12.54 26.91
N PHE A 127 -3.28 -13.84 26.71
CA PHE A 127 -4.38 -14.53 27.36
C PHE A 127 -4.18 -14.63 28.87
N SER A 128 -2.96 -14.89 29.32
CA SER A 128 -2.63 -14.90 30.74
C SER A 128 -2.85 -13.52 31.39
N GLU A 129 -2.44 -12.43 30.73
CA GLU A 129 -2.64 -11.06 31.21
C GLU A 129 -4.11 -10.63 31.22
N ALA A 130 -4.88 -11.06 30.22
CA ALA A 130 -6.31 -10.76 30.12
C ALA A 130 -7.19 -11.70 30.98
N GLY A 131 -6.64 -12.83 31.45
CA GLY A 131 -7.38 -13.85 32.17
C GLY A 131 -8.35 -14.67 31.31
N LYS A 132 -8.34 -14.50 30.00
CA LYS A 132 -9.20 -15.21 29.03
C LYS A 132 -8.58 -15.21 27.63
N GLU A 133 -9.00 -16.18 26.81
CA GLU A 133 -8.70 -16.17 25.37
C GLU A 133 -9.57 -15.14 24.65
N PHE A 134 -8.98 -14.45 23.65
CA PHE A 134 -9.65 -13.48 22.80
C PHE A 134 -8.93 -13.30 21.47
N ASN A 135 -9.56 -12.65 20.51
CA ASN A 135 -8.92 -12.36 19.22
C ASN A 135 -8.07 -11.07 19.30
N LEU A 136 -6.73 -11.20 19.29
CA LEU A 136 -5.79 -10.08 19.37
C LEU A 136 -5.89 -9.11 18.17
N ALA A 137 -6.48 -9.54 17.05
CA ALA A 137 -6.76 -8.68 15.90
C ALA A 137 -8.12 -7.98 15.98
N SER A 138 -9.01 -8.39 16.90
CA SER A 138 -10.35 -7.82 17.05
C SER A 138 -10.29 -6.51 17.84
N THR A 139 -10.56 -5.40 17.16
CA THR A 139 -10.66 -4.09 17.83
C THR A 139 -11.84 -4.01 18.81
N LYS A 140 -12.85 -4.88 18.67
CA LYS A 140 -13.99 -4.97 19.59
C LYS A 140 -13.54 -5.63 20.89
N ASP A 141 -12.91 -6.80 20.82
CA ASP A 141 -12.46 -7.55 21.99
C ASP A 141 -11.41 -6.75 22.78
N LEU A 142 -10.49 -6.11 22.06
CA LEU A 142 -9.49 -5.24 22.71
C LEU A 142 -10.11 -4.06 23.45
N ARG A 143 -11.18 -3.45 22.93
CA ARG A 143 -11.87 -2.36 23.62
C ARG A 143 -12.54 -2.82 24.91
N GLU A 144 -13.23 -3.96 24.85
CA GLU A 144 -13.87 -4.58 26.00
C GLU A 144 -12.82 -4.86 27.10
N ILE A 145 -11.73 -5.55 26.73
CA ILE A 145 -10.68 -5.92 27.69
C ILE A 145 -10.00 -4.66 28.27
N PHE A 146 -9.55 -3.73 27.45
CA PHE A 146 -8.78 -2.58 27.91
C PHE A 146 -9.59 -1.62 28.76
N PHE A 147 -10.76 -1.23 28.25
CA PHE A 147 -11.49 -0.10 28.80
C PHE A 147 -12.64 -0.50 29.74
N GLU A 148 -13.20 -1.71 29.59
CA GLU A 148 -14.31 -2.18 30.44
C GLU A 148 -13.82 -3.13 31.54
N GLU A 149 -12.92 -4.08 31.25
CA GLU A 149 -12.46 -5.05 32.24
C GLU A 149 -11.21 -4.57 33.00
N MET A 150 -10.17 -4.11 32.29
CA MET A 150 -8.92 -3.63 32.91
C MET A 150 -8.98 -2.16 33.32
N ASN A 151 -10.06 -1.43 33.00
CA ASN A 151 -10.27 -0.02 33.35
C ASN A 151 -9.10 0.89 32.94
N MET A 152 -8.44 0.62 31.80
CA MET A 152 -7.37 1.47 31.28
C MET A 152 -7.91 2.85 30.84
N PRO A 153 -7.11 3.91 30.90
CA PRO A 153 -7.56 5.25 30.49
C PRO A 153 -7.78 5.33 28.98
N VAL A 154 -8.88 5.98 28.57
CA VAL A 154 -9.20 6.25 27.16
C VAL A 154 -8.38 7.42 26.66
N MET A 155 -7.25 7.16 25.98
CA MET A 155 -6.33 8.19 25.48
C MET A 155 -6.88 8.91 24.24
N LYS A 156 -7.64 8.21 23.37
CA LYS A 156 -8.13 8.72 22.09
C LYS A 156 -9.42 8.03 21.69
N LYS A 157 -10.30 8.74 20.96
CA LYS A 157 -11.51 8.17 20.37
C LYS A 157 -11.41 8.14 18.84
N THR A 158 -12.05 7.16 18.25
CA THR A 158 -12.25 7.08 16.79
C THR A 158 -13.26 8.16 16.31
N PRO A 159 -13.33 8.48 15.01
CA PRO A 159 -14.37 9.38 14.48
C PRO A 159 -15.81 8.96 14.83
N GLY A 160 -16.05 7.67 15.06
CA GLY A 160 -17.33 7.12 15.51
C GLY A 160 -17.54 7.17 17.04
N GLY A 161 -16.67 7.89 17.79
CA GLY A 161 -16.81 8.10 19.24
C GLY A 161 -16.36 6.93 20.12
N GLN A 162 -15.94 5.81 19.55
CA GLN A 162 -15.48 4.63 20.29
C GLN A 162 -14.00 4.82 20.76
N PRO A 163 -13.60 4.24 21.91
CA PRO A 163 -12.19 4.21 22.30
C PRO A 163 -11.29 3.62 21.20
N SER A 164 -10.18 4.28 20.87
CA SER A 164 -9.23 3.80 19.88
C SER A 164 -8.28 2.78 20.49
N THR A 165 -7.89 1.78 19.69
CA THR A 165 -6.84 0.80 19.97
C THR A 165 -5.75 0.86 18.88
N ASP A 166 -5.56 2.03 18.26
CA ASP A 166 -4.51 2.23 17.27
C ASP A 166 -3.10 2.17 17.89
N GLU A 167 -2.10 2.13 17.03
CA GLU A 167 -0.71 1.95 17.46
C GLU A 167 -0.25 3.04 18.42
N SER A 168 -0.66 4.30 18.20
CA SER A 168 -0.27 5.41 19.09
C SER A 168 -0.85 5.25 20.49
N VAL A 169 -2.11 4.82 20.59
CA VAL A 169 -2.76 4.52 21.89
C VAL A 169 -2.08 3.35 22.60
N LEU A 170 -1.76 2.28 21.85
CA LEU A 170 -1.03 1.14 22.43
C LEU A 170 0.35 1.53 22.93
N GLN A 171 1.08 2.40 22.22
CA GLN A 171 2.38 2.91 22.63
C GLN A 171 2.30 3.73 23.93
N ASP A 172 1.27 4.54 24.09
CA ASP A 172 1.05 5.30 25.33
C ASP A 172 0.69 4.38 26.49
N LEU A 173 -0.25 3.46 26.29
CA LEU A 173 -0.66 2.49 27.31
C LEU A 173 0.47 1.51 27.70
N ALA A 174 1.35 1.15 26.76
CA ALA A 174 2.46 0.23 27.00
C ALA A 174 3.51 0.76 28.01
N ARG A 175 3.43 2.03 28.40
CA ARG A 175 4.28 2.59 29.46
C ARG A 175 3.91 2.06 30.84
N ASP A 176 2.63 1.81 31.06
CA ASP A 176 2.08 1.47 32.37
C ASP A 176 1.45 0.05 32.40
N TYR A 177 1.14 -0.55 31.25
CA TYR A 177 0.44 -1.83 31.14
C TYR A 177 1.18 -2.82 30.25
N GLU A 178 1.26 -4.09 30.67
CA GLU A 178 1.98 -5.14 29.93
C GLU A 178 1.22 -5.61 28.70
N LEU A 179 -0.12 -5.76 28.75
CA LEU A 179 -0.91 -6.27 27.65
C LEU A 179 -0.80 -5.43 26.37
N PRO A 180 -0.88 -4.08 26.39
CA PRO A 180 -0.60 -3.23 25.22
C PRO A 180 0.81 -3.43 24.64
N LYS A 181 1.80 -3.67 25.47
CA LYS A 181 3.19 -3.92 25.04
C LYS A 181 3.30 -5.26 24.28
N ILE A 182 2.70 -6.33 24.83
CA ILE A 182 2.61 -7.63 24.15
C ILE A 182 1.91 -7.49 22.80
N LEU A 183 0.82 -6.72 22.73
CA LEU A 183 0.07 -6.50 21.49
C LEU A 183 0.85 -5.73 20.43
N LEU A 184 1.67 -4.75 20.81
CA LEU A 184 2.56 -4.04 19.88
C LEU A 184 3.58 -4.99 19.24
N GLU A 185 4.20 -5.86 20.05
CA GLU A 185 5.14 -6.85 19.55
C GLU A 185 4.42 -7.87 18.66
N HIS A 186 3.29 -8.42 19.12
CA HIS A 186 2.46 -9.35 18.35
C HIS A 186 2.09 -8.76 16.98
N ARG A 187 1.55 -7.53 16.92
CA ARG A 187 1.18 -6.87 15.65
C ARG A 187 2.37 -6.70 14.72
N THR A 188 3.52 -6.35 15.28
CA THR A 188 4.76 -6.19 14.50
C THR A 188 5.17 -7.51 13.86
N LEU A 189 5.24 -8.59 14.64
CA LEU A 189 5.63 -9.91 14.14
C LEU A 189 4.59 -10.49 13.17
N ALA A 190 3.31 -10.36 13.49
CA ALA A 190 2.21 -10.81 12.63
C ALA A 190 2.23 -10.09 11.27
N LYS A 191 2.47 -8.77 11.26
CA LYS A 191 2.63 -8.00 10.03
C LYS A 191 3.83 -8.48 9.20
N LEU A 192 4.99 -8.72 9.83
CA LEU A 192 6.17 -9.24 9.14
C LEU A 192 5.89 -10.61 8.53
N LYS A 193 5.28 -11.49 9.30
CA LYS A 193 4.93 -12.84 8.84
C LYS A 193 3.97 -12.79 7.66
N ASN A 194 2.81 -12.15 7.82
CA ASN A 194 1.75 -12.17 6.82
C ASN A 194 2.14 -11.38 5.54
N THR A 195 2.82 -10.23 5.69
CA THR A 195 3.12 -9.36 4.56
C THR A 195 4.32 -9.82 3.75
N TYR A 196 5.30 -10.45 4.41
CA TYR A 196 6.57 -10.77 3.75
C TYR A 196 6.87 -12.27 3.75
N THR A 197 7.02 -12.93 4.90
CA THR A 197 7.53 -14.31 4.90
C THR A 197 6.53 -15.31 4.33
N ASP A 198 5.23 -15.07 4.45
CA ASP A 198 4.19 -15.93 3.88
C ASP A 198 3.82 -15.49 2.46
N SER A 199 3.65 -14.19 2.24
CA SER A 199 3.11 -13.66 0.99
C SER A 199 4.13 -13.59 -0.16
N LEU A 200 5.42 -13.26 0.11
CA LEU A 200 6.40 -13.10 -0.96
C LEU A 200 6.68 -14.40 -1.74
N PRO A 201 6.81 -15.59 -1.10
CA PRO A 201 6.99 -16.82 -1.85
C PRO A 201 5.86 -17.15 -2.83
N GLU A 202 4.61 -16.78 -2.50
CA GLU A 202 3.44 -17.00 -3.35
C GLU A 202 3.44 -16.11 -4.60
N GLN A 203 4.22 -15.04 -4.60
CA GLN A 203 4.33 -14.07 -5.68
C GLN A 203 5.50 -14.34 -6.63
N ILE A 204 6.24 -15.42 -6.41
CA ILE A 204 7.30 -15.85 -7.34
C ILE A 204 6.66 -16.24 -8.69
N SER A 205 7.05 -15.55 -9.73
CA SER A 205 6.60 -15.88 -11.08
C SER A 205 7.11 -17.28 -11.48
N PRO A 206 6.24 -18.22 -11.86
CA PRO A 206 6.68 -19.55 -12.30
C PRO A 206 7.48 -19.52 -13.61
N LYS A 207 7.41 -18.43 -14.36
CA LYS A 207 8.17 -18.26 -15.61
C LYS A 207 9.62 -17.82 -15.40
N THR A 208 9.85 -16.96 -14.40
CA THR A 208 11.17 -16.35 -14.17
C THR A 208 11.86 -16.83 -12.89
N GLY A 209 11.11 -17.43 -11.97
CA GLY A 209 11.58 -17.78 -10.62
C GLY A 209 11.85 -16.55 -9.74
N ARG A 210 11.33 -15.38 -10.11
CA ARG A 210 11.60 -14.09 -9.45
C ARG A 210 10.31 -13.37 -9.08
N ILE A 211 10.39 -12.42 -8.17
CA ILE A 211 9.32 -11.48 -7.86
C ILE A 211 9.47 -10.24 -8.74
N HIS A 212 8.37 -9.79 -9.33
CA HIS A 212 8.31 -8.60 -10.16
C HIS A 212 7.40 -7.56 -9.49
N THR A 213 8.00 -6.55 -8.89
CA THR A 213 7.27 -5.39 -8.35
C THR A 213 7.06 -4.35 -9.43
N SER A 214 6.08 -3.48 -9.27
CA SER A 214 5.88 -2.29 -10.10
C SER A 214 6.41 -1.05 -9.40
N TYR A 215 7.19 -0.22 -10.10
CA TYR A 215 7.67 1.07 -9.58
C TYR A 215 6.86 2.23 -10.13
N LEU A 216 6.29 3.01 -9.25
CA LEU A 216 5.41 4.14 -9.59
C LEU A 216 6.15 5.47 -9.34
N GLN A 217 6.29 6.30 -10.39
CA GLN A 217 7.01 7.57 -10.34
C GLN A 217 6.17 8.74 -9.79
N ALA A 218 4.86 8.77 -10.07
CA ALA A 218 4.00 9.93 -9.83
C ALA A 218 3.04 9.73 -8.63
N VAL A 219 3.52 9.16 -7.52
CA VAL A 219 2.68 8.84 -6.35
C VAL A 219 3.06 9.65 -5.13
N THR A 220 4.34 9.80 -4.82
CA THR A 220 4.78 10.50 -3.61
C THR A 220 4.98 11.99 -3.88
N THR A 221 4.66 12.86 -2.93
CA THR A 221 4.86 14.31 -3.08
C THR A 221 6.34 14.72 -3.06
N THR A 222 7.25 13.80 -2.71
CA THR A 222 8.68 14.07 -2.49
C THR A 222 9.58 13.65 -3.65
N GLY A 223 9.03 13.16 -4.76
CA GLY A 223 9.80 12.64 -5.90
C GLY A 223 10.38 11.23 -5.70
N ARG A 224 10.09 10.58 -4.57
CA ARG A 224 10.50 9.18 -4.36
C ARG A 224 9.64 8.24 -5.20
N LEU A 225 10.23 7.15 -5.67
CA LEU A 225 9.48 6.03 -6.22
C LEU A 225 8.60 5.37 -5.15
N SER A 226 7.48 4.82 -5.57
CA SER A 226 6.69 3.89 -4.77
C SER A 226 6.76 2.50 -5.39
N SER A 227 6.74 1.45 -4.58
CA SER A 227 6.73 0.06 -5.04
C SER A 227 5.39 -0.59 -4.69
N ALA A 228 4.82 -1.34 -5.63
CA ALA A 228 3.53 -2.02 -5.47
C ALA A 228 3.56 -3.42 -6.09
N ASP A 229 2.76 -4.31 -5.58
CA ASP A 229 2.47 -5.65 -6.10
C ASP A 229 3.70 -6.53 -6.40
N PRO A 230 4.54 -6.80 -5.37
CA PRO A 230 4.47 -6.45 -3.96
C PRO A 230 5.20 -5.15 -3.61
N ASN A 231 4.84 -4.53 -2.46
CA ASN A 231 5.60 -3.40 -1.95
C ASN A 231 6.89 -3.88 -1.24
N LEU A 232 8.03 -3.77 -1.93
CA LEU A 232 9.34 -4.17 -1.41
C LEU A 232 10.06 -3.05 -0.64
N GLN A 233 9.60 -1.80 -0.75
CA GLN A 233 10.23 -0.66 -0.08
C GLN A 233 9.96 -0.62 1.43
N ASN A 234 8.83 -1.18 1.87
CA ASN A 234 8.40 -1.14 3.26
C ASN A 234 8.96 -2.29 4.12
N ILE A 235 9.85 -3.14 3.58
CA ILE A 235 10.54 -4.17 4.37
C ILE A 235 11.40 -3.47 5.43
N PRO A 236 11.20 -3.73 6.74
CA PRO A 236 11.94 -3.05 7.79
C PRO A 236 13.45 -3.28 7.69
N ILE A 237 14.25 -2.28 8.09
CA ILE A 237 15.71 -2.37 8.12
C ILE A 237 16.28 -2.25 9.54
N LYS A 238 15.49 -1.65 10.45
CA LYS A 238 15.97 -1.37 11.81
C LYS A 238 15.95 -2.60 12.72
N THR A 239 14.97 -3.48 12.54
CA THR A 239 14.83 -4.71 13.34
C THR A 239 15.66 -5.85 12.75
N GLU A 240 16.02 -6.82 13.59
CA GLU A 240 16.75 -8.01 13.18
C GLU A 240 15.93 -8.85 12.20
N GLU A 241 14.65 -9.07 12.51
CA GLU A 241 13.70 -9.80 11.67
C GLU A 241 13.56 -9.17 10.28
N GLY A 242 13.46 -7.84 10.22
CA GLY A 242 13.40 -7.12 8.95
C GLY A 242 14.67 -7.28 8.12
N ARG A 243 15.84 -7.25 8.76
CA ARG A 243 17.13 -7.52 8.07
C ARG A 243 17.22 -8.95 7.58
N MET A 244 16.73 -9.93 8.36
CA MET A 244 16.70 -11.34 7.94
C MET A 244 15.81 -11.52 6.70
N ILE A 245 14.65 -10.86 6.64
CA ILE A 245 13.78 -10.88 5.45
C ILE A 245 14.50 -10.29 4.22
N ARG A 246 15.28 -9.22 4.41
CA ARG A 246 16.04 -8.60 3.31
C ARG A 246 17.20 -9.45 2.81
N ASN A 247 17.71 -10.34 3.63
CA ASN A 247 18.81 -11.25 3.27
C ASN A 247 18.31 -12.52 2.56
N ALA A 248 17.02 -12.77 2.57
CA ALA A 248 16.38 -13.84 1.81
C ALA A 248 16.12 -13.41 0.37
#